data_94737d6eca03c083144e592e943be0ac
#
_entry.id   94737d6eca03c083144e592e943be0ac
#
_cell.length_a   1.000
_cell.length_b   1.000
_cell.length_c   1.000
_cell.angle_alpha   90.00
_cell.angle_beta   90.00
_cell.angle_gamma   90.00
#
_symmetry.space_group_name_H-M   'P 1'
#
loop_
_entity.id
_entity.type
_entity.pdbx_description
1 polymer ?
#
loop_
_entity_poly.entity_id
_entity_poly.type
_entity_poly.pdbx_seq_one_letter_code
_entity_poly.pdbx_strand_id
1 'polypeptide(L)'
;MKNNIRRYLACDLGAESGRLIRGILKNGRLFLDEIHRFQNTPVRSGDSLHWDIGSLQDEISVGLEKAGALGESFESISCDSWGVDYVLYDSQ
;
A
#
# COMPACT_ATOMS: atom_id res chain seq x y z
N MET A 1 -10.01 17.84 -27.39
CA MET A 1 -9.76 16.42 -27.06
C MET A 1 -9.62 16.23 -25.58
N LYS A 2 -10.38 15.31 -25.03
CA LYS A 2 -10.26 14.99 -23.62
C LYS A 2 -9.03 14.13 -23.39
N ASN A 3 -8.22 14.53 -22.45
CA ASN A 3 -7.12 13.69 -21.99
C ASN A 3 -7.68 12.54 -21.14
N ASN A 4 -7.55 11.31 -21.63
CA ASN A 4 -7.91 10.14 -20.85
C ASN A 4 -6.79 9.80 -19.89
N ILE A 5 -6.82 10.47 -18.75
CA ILE A 5 -5.87 10.19 -17.67
C ILE A 5 -6.64 9.53 -16.55
N ARG A 6 -6.20 8.33 -16.17
CA ARG A 6 -6.75 7.60 -15.03
C ARG A 6 -5.65 7.32 -14.05
N ARG A 7 -5.96 7.46 -12.78
CA ARG A 7 -5.00 7.28 -11.71
C ARG A 7 -5.48 6.21 -10.76
N TYR A 8 -4.55 5.37 -10.34
CA TYR A 8 -4.81 4.23 -9.48
C TYR A 8 -3.79 4.22 -8.35
N LEU A 9 -4.18 3.69 -7.21
CA LEU A 9 -3.27 3.45 -6.10
C LEU A 9 -3.11 1.96 -5.89
N ALA A 10 -1.88 1.54 -5.66
CA ALA A 10 -1.56 0.16 -5.31
C ALA A 10 -0.72 0.14 -4.05
N CYS A 11 -1.20 -0.56 -3.04
CA CYS A 11 -0.46 -0.81 -1.82
C CYS A 11 0.20 -2.17 -1.94
N ASP A 12 1.53 -2.20 -1.99
CA ASP A 12 2.31 -3.42 -2.18
C ASP A 12 3.06 -3.70 -0.88
N LEU A 13 2.56 -4.69 -0.13
CA LEU A 13 3.13 -5.07 1.16
C LEU A 13 4.06 -6.27 0.98
N GLY A 14 5.35 -6.00 0.99
CA GLY A 14 6.36 -7.05 0.90
C GLY A 14 6.88 -7.46 2.27
N ALA A 15 7.65 -8.53 2.30
CA ALA A 15 8.18 -9.08 3.54
C ALA A 15 9.26 -8.20 4.18
N GLU A 16 9.92 -7.36 3.41
CA GLU A 16 11.00 -6.49 3.91
C GLU A 16 10.65 -5.02 3.80
N SER A 17 9.81 -4.66 2.83
CA SER A 17 9.39 -3.27 2.62
C SER A 17 7.99 -3.23 2.06
N GLY A 18 7.31 -2.13 2.33
CA GLY A 18 6.02 -1.85 1.72
C GLY A 18 6.08 -0.55 0.97
N ARG A 19 5.13 -0.35 0.07
CA ARG A 19 5.07 0.87 -0.72
C ARG A 19 3.66 1.19 -1.17
N LEU A 20 3.39 2.47 -1.31
CA LEU A 20 2.19 2.94 -1.97
C LEU A 20 2.61 3.53 -3.31
N ILE A 21 2.05 2.99 -4.37
CA ILE A 21 2.42 3.34 -5.74
C ILE A 21 1.24 4.02 -6.41
N ARG A 22 1.53 5.11 -7.11
CA ARG A 22 0.56 5.74 -7.99
C ARG A 22 0.78 5.21 -9.40
N GLY A 23 -0.26 4.67 -10.01
CA GLY A 23 -0.27 4.32 -11.41
C GLY A 23 -1.02 5.37 -12.19
N ILE A 24 -0.44 5.86 -13.26
CA ILE A 24 -1.07 6.82 -14.15
C ILE A 24 -1.19 6.17 -15.51
N LEU A 25 -2.42 5.97 -15.96
CA LEU A 25 -2.68 5.46 -17.28
C LEU A 25 -3.05 6.63 -18.17
N LYS A 26 -2.23 6.87 -19.19
CA LYS A 26 -2.39 7.98 -20.10
C LYS A 26 -2.08 7.53 -21.52
N ASN A 27 -3.03 7.68 -22.41
CA ASN A 27 -2.87 7.33 -23.83
C ASN A 27 -2.36 5.91 -24.04
N GLY A 28 -2.89 4.96 -23.28
CA GLY A 28 -2.50 3.55 -23.39
C GLY A 28 -1.16 3.20 -22.75
N ARG A 29 -0.52 4.16 -22.07
CA ARG A 29 0.77 3.94 -21.39
C ARG A 29 0.60 4.05 -19.89
N LEU A 30 1.27 3.18 -19.17
CA LEU A 30 1.24 3.15 -17.70
C LEU A 30 2.55 3.71 -17.15
N PHE A 31 2.40 4.71 -16.28
CA PHE A 31 3.51 5.30 -15.55
C PHE A 31 3.33 4.98 -14.07
N LEU A 32 4.42 4.59 -13.42
CA LEU A 32 4.41 4.24 -11.99
C LEU A 32 5.32 5.17 -11.23
N ASP A 33 4.86 5.59 -10.06
CA ASP A 33 5.69 6.38 -9.19
C ASP A 33 5.39 6.04 -7.73
N GLU A 34 6.41 6.01 -6.88
CA GLU A 34 6.25 5.73 -5.46
C GLU A 34 5.82 6.97 -4.72
N ILE A 35 4.68 6.90 -4.03
CA ILE A 35 4.23 7.97 -3.15
C ILE A 35 4.87 7.81 -1.78
N HIS A 36 4.98 6.57 -1.30
CA HIS A 36 5.50 6.30 0.02
C HIS A 36 6.15 4.91 0.05
N ARG A 37 7.28 4.82 0.71
CA ARG A 37 7.97 3.56 0.94
C ARG A 37 8.33 3.46 2.41
N PHE A 38 8.20 2.28 2.98
CA PHE A 38 8.51 2.04 4.38
C PHE A 38 9.13 0.66 4.55
N GLN A 39 9.89 0.52 5.62
CA GLN A 39 10.49 -0.74 6.00
C GLN A 39 9.47 -1.58 6.78
N ASN A 40 9.39 -2.86 6.47
CA ASN A 40 8.54 -3.80 7.19
C ASN A 40 9.41 -4.75 7.97
N THR A 41 9.52 -4.52 9.28
CA THR A 41 10.38 -5.31 10.15
C THR A 41 9.49 -6.10 11.11
N PRO A 42 9.60 -7.43 11.11
CA PRO A 42 8.87 -8.24 12.10
C PRO A 42 9.32 -7.91 13.52
N VAL A 43 8.39 -8.05 14.45
CA VAL A 43 8.67 -7.82 15.87
C VAL A 43 8.58 -9.12 16.63
N ARG A 44 9.45 -9.26 17.62
CA ARG A 44 9.46 -10.43 18.50
C ARG A 44 8.65 -10.12 19.76
N SER A 45 7.77 -11.05 20.08
CA SER A 45 6.97 -11.00 21.31
C SER A 45 7.12 -12.33 22.02
N GLY A 46 7.92 -12.35 23.10
CA GLY A 46 8.31 -13.59 23.75
C GLY A 46 9.07 -14.49 22.79
N ASP A 47 8.58 -15.71 22.60
CA ASP A 47 9.17 -16.68 21.68
C ASP A 47 8.59 -16.62 20.28
N SER A 48 7.68 -15.68 20.02
CA SER A 48 6.98 -15.56 18.75
C SER A 48 7.47 -14.39 17.94
N LEU A 49 7.46 -14.56 16.62
CA LEU A 49 7.77 -13.52 15.66
C LEU A 49 6.48 -13.10 14.98
N HIS A 50 6.18 -11.83 14.99
CA HIS A 50 4.94 -11.28 14.46
C HIS A 50 5.21 -10.17 13.47
N TRP A 51 4.31 -9.98 12.52
CA TRP A 51 4.27 -8.76 11.75
C TRP A 51 3.80 -7.60 12.63
N ASP A 52 4.41 -6.45 12.47
CA ASP A 52 4.01 -5.25 13.19
C ASP A 52 2.81 -4.61 12.49
N ILE A 53 1.63 -5.14 12.77
CA ILE A 53 0.40 -4.72 12.10
C ILE A 53 0.10 -3.25 12.36
N GLY A 54 0.33 -2.78 13.60
CA GLY A 54 0.13 -1.37 13.92
C GLY A 54 1.01 -0.45 13.10
N SER A 55 2.28 -0.81 12.92
CA SER A 55 3.20 -0.04 12.10
C SER A 55 2.79 -0.06 10.63
N LEU A 56 2.38 -1.23 10.12
CA LEU A 56 1.90 -1.34 8.74
C LEU A 56 0.69 -0.44 8.52
N GLN A 57 -0.25 -0.43 9.44
CA GLN A 57 -1.44 0.41 9.34
C GLN A 57 -1.07 1.89 9.36
N ASP A 58 -0.17 2.30 10.24
CA ASP A 58 0.29 3.68 10.33
C ASP A 58 0.97 4.12 9.03
N GLU A 59 1.82 3.28 8.49
CA GLU A 59 2.54 3.59 7.26
C GLU A 59 1.62 3.69 6.06
N ILE A 60 0.63 2.81 5.97
CA ILE A 60 -0.40 2.90 4.92
C ILE A 60 -1.17 4.21 5.05
N SER A 61 -1.53 4.59 6.28
CA SER A 61 -2.24 5.85 6.53
C SER A 61 -1.41 7.06 6.10
N VAL A 62 -0.11 7.05 6.41
CA VAL A 62 0.80 8.12 5.96
C VAL A 62 0.84 8.19 4.44
N GLY A 63 0.94 7.03 3.78
CA GLY A 63 0.93 6.97 2.32
C GLY A 63 -0.36 7.52 1.72
N LEU A 64 -1.50 7.17 2.30
CA LEU A 64 -2.79 7.66 1.83
C LEU A 64 -2.93 9.17 2.04
N GLU A 65 -2.40 9.70 3.14
CA GLU A 65 -2.37 11.15 3.36
C GLU A 65 -1.53 11.86 2.30
N LYS A 66 -0.37 11.31 1.97
CA LYS A 66 0.47 11.84 0.90
C LYS A 66 -0.26 11.82 -0.44
N ALA A 67 -0.96 10.73 -0.74
CA ALA A 67 -1.74 10.62 -1.97
C ALA A 67 -2.86 11.66 -2.00
N GLY A 68 -3.56 11.85 -0.88
CA GLY A 68 -4.62 12.84 -0.77
C GLY A 68 -4.11 14.26 -0.96
N ALA A 69 -2.90 14.55 -0.50
CA ALA A 69 -2.30 15.87 -0.63
C ALA A 69 -1.97 16.24 -2.08
N LEU A 70 -1.94 15.27 -3.00
CA LEU A 70 -1.72 15.54 -4.41
C LEU A 70 -2.89 16.24 -5.09
N GLY A 71 -4.08 16.18 -4.48
CA GLY A 71 -5.28 16.81 -5.03
C GLY A 71 -5.80 16.14 -6.30
N GLU A 72 -5.45 14.89 -6.52
CA GLU A 72 -5.84 14.13 -7.69
C GLU A 72 -6.99 13.17 -7.37
N SER A 73 -7.76 12.81 -8.38
CA SER A 73 -8.79 11.77 -8.25
C SER A 73 -8.20 10.42 -8.63
N PHE A 74 -8.45 9.42 -7.79
CA PHE A 74 -8.04 8.05 -8.05
C PHE A 74 -9.26 7.18 -8.33
N GLU A 75 -9.15 6.33 -9.35
CA GLU A 75 -10.24 5.43 -9.75
C GLU A 75 -10.42 4.30 -8.76
N SER A 76 -9.32 3.79 -8.22
CA SER A 76 -9.36 2.66 -7.29
C SER A 76 -8.07 2.55 -6.52
N ILE A 77 -8.13 1.74 -5.46
CA ILE A 77 -6.97 1.33 -4.70
C ILE A 77 -7.02 -0.19 -4.54
N SER A 78 -5.88 -0.81 -4.65
CA SER A 78 -5.73 -2.24 -4.40
C SER A 78 -4.60 -2.46 -3.39
N CYS A 79 -4.61 -3.63 -2.77
CA CYS A 79 -3.58 -4.00 -1.81
C CYS A 79 -3.18 -5.45 -2.05
N ASP A 80 -1.89 -5.67 -2.23
CA ASP A 80 -1.29 -6.99 -2.34
C ASP A 80 -0.34 -7.23 -1.19
N SER A 81 -0.26 -8.46 -0.76
CA SER A 81 0.67 -8.87 0.28
C SER A 81 1.19 -10.27 -0.05
N TRP A 82 1.94 -10.86 0.87
CA TRP A 82 2.46 -12.22 0.70
C TRP A 82 1.33 -13.23 0.94
N GLY A 83 1.36 -14.33 0.17
CA GLY A 83 0.23 -15.27 0.10
C GLY A 83 0.27 -16.41 1.11
N VAL A 84 1.25 -16.41 2.02
CA VAL A 84 1.42 -17.52 2.98
C VAL A 84 0.92 -17.21 4.38
N ASP A 85 0.50 -15.96 4.64
CA ASP A 85 0.03 -15.54 5.95
C ASP A 85 -1.48 -15.48 6.01
N TYR A 86 -2.00 -15.66 7.21
CA TYR A 86 -3.42 -15.56 7.48
C TYR A 86 -3.64 -15.05 8.90
N VAL A 87 -4.85 -14.61 9.17
CA VAL A 87 -5.24 -14.10 10.48
C VAL A 87 -6.39 -14.94 11.00
N LEU A 88 -6.28 -15.33 12.27
CA LEU A 88 -7.35 -16.02 12.96
C LEU A 88 -8.12 -15.02 13.80
N TYR A 89 -9.43 -15.03 13.67
CA TYR A 89 -10.29 -14.18 14.47
C TYR A 89 -11.01 -15.01 15.52
N ASP A 90 -11.09 -14.42 16.70
CA ASP A 90 -11.87 -15.00 17.78
C ASP A 90 -13.35 -14.73 17.52
N SER A 91 -14.22 -15.60 18.02
CA SER A 91 -15.65 -15.45 17.86
C SER A 91 -16.27 -14.43 18.84
N GLN A 92 -15.46 -13.88 19.70
CA GLN A 92 -15.89 -12.90 20.71
C GLN A 92 -15.59 -11.48 20.31
#